data_0e2ae82f5625e059d913532c69d7736d
#
_entry.id   0e2ae82f5625e059d913532c69d7736d
#
_cell.length_a   1.000
_cell.length_b   1.000
_cell.length_c   1.000
_cell.angle_alpha   90.00
_cell.angle_beta   90.00
_cell.angle_gamma   90.00
#
_symmetry.space_group_name_H-M   'P 1'
#
loop_
_entity.id
_entity.type
_entity.pdbx_description
1 polymer ?
#
loop_
_entity_poly.entity_id
_entity_poly.type
_entity_poly.pdbx_seq_one_letter_code
_entity_poly.pdbx_strand_id
1 'polypeptide(L)'
;LVTGIDDGDYLLVKGLDFGKGAKDFSIWASSHLYGGIIEIHIDSMDNAPIGTVKIGHTKDELREFTTPVKKTTGIHDLYFVFRGTKKQTGNLFNLDCWSFNPL
;
A
#
# COMPACT_ATOMS: atom_id res chain seq x y z
N LEU A 1 -7.79 -11.57 4.50
CA LEU A 1 -7.63 -10.78 3.26
C LEU A 1 -8.53 -9.56 3.28
N VAL A 2 -8.02 -8.44 2.80
CA VAL A 2 -8.83 -7.28 2.50
C VAL A 2 -9.22 -7.37 1.03
N THR A 3 -10.52 -7.33 0.76
CA THR A 3 -11.08 -7.49 -0.59
C THR A 3 -12.05 -6.33 -0.88
N GLY A 4 -12.57 -6.28 -2.11
CA GLY A 4 -13.54 -5.26 -2.49
C GLY A 4 -12.95 -3.86 -2.55
N ILE A 5 -11.68 -3.75 -2.92
CA ILE A 5 -10.97 -2.47 -2.96
C ILE A 5 -11.19 -1.78 -4.30
N ASP A 6 -11.73 -0.56 -4.24
CA ASP A 6 -12.01 0.26 -5.40
C ASP A 6 -11.11 1.50 -5.43
N ASP A 7 -11.03 2.13 -6.58
CA ASP A 7 -10.29 3.39 -6.75
C ASP A 7 -10.76 4.44 -5.75
N GLY A 8 -9.82 5.03 -5.03
CA GLY A 8 -10.09 6.05 -4.03
C GLY A 8 -10.37 5.53 -2.62
N ASP A 9 -10.52 4.22 -2.44
CA ASP A 9 -10.64 3.64 -1.11
C ASP A 9 -9.33 3.80 -0.33
N TYR A 10 -9.43 3.74 0.99
CA TYR A 10 -8.24 3.81 1.83
C TYR A 10 -8.38 2.98 3.10
N LEU A 11 -7.24 2.66 3.70
CA LEU A 11 -7.14 2.07 5.05
C LEU A 11 -6.32 3.01 5.93
N LEU A 12 -6.76 3.19 7.17
CA LEU A 12 -6.05 3.97 8.18
C LEU A 12 -5.50 3.04 9.26
N VAL A 13 -4.21 3.18 9.55
CA VAL A 13 -3.55 2.53 10.69
C VAL A 13 -3.06 3.62 11.62
N LYS A 14 -3.68 3.75 12.79
CA LYS A 14 -3.34 4.80 13.75
C LYS A 14 -2.14 4.41 14.60
N GLY A 15 -1.28 5.39 14.84
CA GLY A 15 -0.23 5.28 15.85
C GLY A 15 0.83 4.23 15.52
N LEU A 16 1.20 4.08 14.26
CA LEU A 16 2.28 3.17 13.86
C LEU A 16 3.63 3.77 14.24
N ASP A 17 4.45 2.99 14.94
CA ASP A 17 5.78 3.43 15.34
C ASP A 17 6.81 2.97 14.30
N PHE A 18 7.40 3.93 13.57
CA PHE A 18 8.45 3.68 12.61
C PHE A 18 9.84 3.58 13.26
N GLY A 19 9.93 3.86 14.57
CA GLY A 19 11.20 3.82 15.29
C GLY A 19 12.23 4.75 14.67
N LYS A 20 13.40 4.19 14.34
CA LYS A 20 14.51 4.95 13.73
C LYS A 20 14.37 5.08 12.21
N GLY A 21 13.35 4.50 11.64
CA GLY A 21 13.05 4.57 10.22
C GLY A 21 12.94 3.22 9.56
N ALA A 22 12.32 3.21 8.39
CA ALA A 22 12.17 2.04 7.54
C ALA A 22 12.95 2.23 6.25
N LYS A 23 13.44 1.12 5.71
CA LYS A 23 14.15 1.05 4.45
C LYS A 23 13.18 0.94 3.28
N ASP A 24 12.22 0.02 3.42
CA ASP A 24 11.23 -0.28 2.39
C ASP A 24 9.95 -0.83 3.03
N PHE A 25 8.96 -1.00 2.18
CA PHE A 25 7.65 -1.55 2.51
C PHE A 25 7.41 -2.77 1.64
N SER A 26 6.90 -3.84 2.24
CA SER A 26 6.52 -5.07 1.54
C SER A 26 5.07 -5.42 1.83
N ILE A 27 4.36 -5.91 0.82
CA ILE A 27 2.98 -6.35 0.95
C ILE A 27 2.73 -7.58 0.08
N TRP A 28 1.95 -8.52 0.61
CA TRP A 28 1.48 -9.66 -0.15
C TRP A 28 0.08 -9.35 -0.69
N ALA A 29 -0.06 -9.47 -2.00
CA ALA A 29 -1.30 -9.12 -2.70
C ALA A 29 -1.54 -10.04 -3.88
N SER A 30 -2.80 -10.12 -4.30
CA SER A 30 -3.19 -10.83 -5.53
C SER A 30 -4.10 -9.94 -6.37
N SER A 31 -4.06 -10.15 -7.69
CA SER A 31 -4.86 -9.38 -8.64
C SER A 31 -5.35 -10.29 -9.75
N HIS A 32 -6.64 -10.15 -10.10
CA HIS A 32 -7.28 -10.92 -11.17
C HIS A 32 -7.10 -10.26 -12.55
N LEU A 33 -7.06 -8.95 -12.61
CA LEU A 33 -6.96 -8.19 -13.87
C LEU A 33 -5.70 -7.33 -13.87
N TYR A 34 -5.87 -6.02 -13.99
CA TYR A 34 -4.74 -5.10 -14.12
C TYR A 34 -4.11 -4.73 -12.79
N GLY A 35 -4.88 -4.83 -11.68
CA GLY A 35 -4.45 -4.37 -10.38
C GLY A 35 -4.57 -2.86 -10.23
N GLY A 36 -3.61 -2.25 -9.56
CA GLY A 36 -3.63 -0.83 -9.27
C GLY A 36 -2.40 -0.40 -8.50
N ILE A 37 -2.52 0.71 -7.78
CA ILE A 37 -1.43 1.32 -7.03
C ILE A 37 -1.86 1.51 -5.59
N ILE A 38 -0.94 1.27 -4.65
CA ILE A 38 -1.08 1.66 -3.25
C ILE A 38 -0.17 2.85 -3.01
N GLU A 39 -0.76 3.98 -2.59
CA GLU A 39 -0.01 5.15 -2.12
C GLU A 39 0.09 5.08 -0.60
N ILE A 40 1.27 5.30 -0.06
CA ILE A 40 1.54 5.27 1.38
C ILE A 40 1.68 6.71 1.85
N HIS A 41 0.72 7.19 2.65
CA HIS A 41 0.70 8.55 3.18
C HIS A 41 0.83 8.53 4.69
N ILE A 42 1.51 9.55 5.23
CA ILE A 42 1.75 9.70 6.66
C ILE A 42 0.99 10.93 7.16
N ASP A 43 0.24 10.75 8.23
CA ASP A 43 -0.54 11.75 8.97
C ASP A 43 -1.70 12.39 8.21
N SER A 44 -1.64 12.46 6.89
CA SER A 44 -2.71 13.00 6.05
C SER A 44 -2.62 12.45 4.64
N MET A 45 -3.77 12.18 4.04
CA MET A 45 -3.83 11.78 2.62
C MET A 45 -3.46 12.93 1.67
N ASP A 46 -3.40 14.16 2.17
CA ASP A 46 -3.04 15.35 1.37
C ASP A 46 -1.53 15.55 1.27
N ASN A 47 -0.76 14.90 2.14
CA ASN A 47 0.70 14.95 2.05
C ASN A 47 1.17 14.11 0.86
N ALA A 48 2.34 14.46 0.30
CA ALA A 48 2.96 13.61 -0.70
C ALA A 48 3.21 12.20 -0.12
N PRO A 49 3.01 11.13 -0.89
CA PRO A 49 3.25 9.77 -0.38
C PRO A 49 4.73 9.55 -0.07
N ILE A 50 5.00 8.75 0.96
CA ILE A 50 6.38 8.34 1.26
C ILE A 50 6.84 7.20 0.36
N GLY A 51 5.92 6.55 -0.33
CA GLY A 51 6.18 5.51 -1.30
C GLY A 51 4.91 5.13 -2.02
N THR A 52 5.09 4.50 -3.18
CA THR A 52 3.98 3.95 -3.97
C THR A 52 4.37 2.56 -4.43
N VAL A 53 3.43 1.63 -4.40
CA VAL A 53 3.67 0.28 -4.87
C VAL A 53 2.63 -0.08 -5.92
N LYS A 54 3.12 -0.54 -7.08
CA LYS A 54 2.26 -1.01 -8.16
C LYS A 54 2.00 -2.50 -7.98
N ILE A 55 0.73 -2.87 -7.86
CA ILE A 55 0.28 -4.25 -7.82
C ILE A 55 -0.20 -4.60 -9.21
N GLY A 56 0.59 -5.39 -9.94
CA GLY A 56 0.22 -5.83 -11.28
C GLY A 56 -0.62 -7.10 -11.25
N HIS A 57 -0.86 -7.65 -12.44
CA HIS A 57 -1.60 -8.90 -12.60
C HIS A 57 -0.83 -10.08 -11.99
N THR A 58 -1.49 -10.87 -11.14
CA THR A 58 -0.86 -12.02 -10.48
C THR A 58 -1.55 -13.36 -10.78
N LYS A 59 -2.54 -13.40 -11.68
CA LYS A 59 -3.36 -14.59 -11.95
C LYS A 59 -4.02 -15.13 -10.67
N ASP A 60 -4.49 -14.22 -9.80
CA ASP A 60 -5.09 -14.54 -8.51
C ASP A 60 -4.13 -15.24 -7.51
N GLU A 61 -2.84 -15.24 -7.77
CA GLU A 61 -1.84 -15.75 -6.82
C GLU A 61 -1.33 -14.64 -5.92
N LEU A 62 -1.16 -14.94 -4.64
CA LEU A 62 -0.51 -14.00 -3.72
C LEU A 62 0.96 -13.91 -4.04
N ARG A 63 1.45 -12.68 -4.23
CA ARG A 63 2.85 -12.37 -4.50
C ARG A 63 3.29 -11.22 -3.63
N GLU A 64 4.58 -11.17 -3.34
CA GLU A 64 5.17 -10.08 -2.57
C GLU A 64 5.57 -8.93 -3.48
N PHE A 65 5.19 -7.72 -3.09
CA PHE A 65 5.57 -6.48 -3.75
C PHE A 65 6.30 -5.61 -2.75
N THR A 66 7.41 -5.02 -3.17
CA THR A 66 8.26 -4.21 -2.30
C THR A 66 8.54 -2.87 -2.98
N THR A 67 8.56 -1.80 -2.20
CA THR A 67 8.91 -0.46 -2.67
C THR A 67 9.77 0.25 -1.62
N PRO A 68 10.78 1.03 -2.04
CA PRO A 68 11.49 1.88 -1.09
C PRO A 68 10.56 2.97 -0.56
N VAL A 69 10.81 3.42 0.65
CA VAL A 69 10.05 4.52 1.26
C VAL A 69 10.98 5.62 1.71
N LYS A 70 10.47 6.86 1.74
CA LYS A 70 11.20 7.99 2.29
C LYS A 70 11.39 7.76 3.78
N LYS A 71 12.53 8.22 4.31
CA LYS A 71 12.83 8.09 5.73
C LYS A 71 11.73 8.74 6.57
N THR A 72 11.11 7.95 7.44
CA THR A 72 10.06 8.38 8.36
C THR A 72 10.39 7.77 9.72
N THR A 73 10.40 8.59 10.77
CA THR A 73 10.74 8.16 12.12
C THR A 73 9.62 8.51 13.09
N GLY A 74 9.55 7.79 14.21
CA GLY A 74 8.59 8.06 15.25
C GLY A 74 7.20 7.51 14.97
N ILE A 75 6.21 8.01 15.70
CA ILE A 75 4.84 7.51 15.67
C ILE A 75 4.00 8.38 14.75
N HIS A 76 3.32 7.74 13.79
CA HIS A 76 2.48 8.43 12.80
C HIS A 76 1.23 7.63 12.49
N ASP A 77 0.21 8.32 12.00
CA ASP A 77 -0.92 7.68 11.35
C ASP A 77 -0.55 7.35 9.92
N LEU A 78 -0.92 6.15 9.48
CA LEU A 78 -0.58 5.63 8.16
C LEU A 78 -1.86 5.49 7.34
N TYR A 79 -1.84 6.02 6.12
CA TYR A 79 -2.93 5.84 5.17
C TYR A 79 -2.43 5.07 3.95
N PHE A 80 -3.07 3.95 3.66
CA PHE A 80 -2.94 3.29 2.36
C PHE A 80 -4.08 3.78 1.48
N VAL A 81 -3.76 4.51 0.41
CA VAL A 81 -4.76 5.01 -0.55
C VAL A 81 -4.65 4.18 -1.82
N PHE A 82 -5.77 3.64 -2.26
CA PHE A 82 -5.81 2.73 -3.40
C PHE A 82 -6.24 3.46 -4.66
N ARG A 83 -5.48 3.26 -5.75
CA ARG A 83 -5.75 3.90 -7.03
C ARG A 83 -5.84 2.85 -8.12
N GLY A 84 -6.90 2.94 -8.90
CA GLY A 84 -7.05 2.19 -10.14
C GLY A 84 -6.57 2.97 -11.34
N THR A 85 -6.90 2.46 -12.50
CA THR A 85 -6.64 3.11 -13.80
C THR A 85 -7.94 3.16 -14.57
N LYS A 86 -7.90 3.76 -15.79
CA LYS A 86 -9.08 3.75 -16.68
C LYS A 86 -9.49 2.34 -17.07
N LYS A 87 -8.56 1.37 -17.01
CA LYS A 87 -8.82 -0.03 -17.34
C LYS A 87 -9.48 -0.80 -16.21
N GLN A 88 -9.28 -0.36 -14.97
CA GLN A 88 -9.85 -1.03 -13.79
C GLN A 88 -10.01 -0.03 -12.66
N THR A 89 -11.25 0.20 -12.23
CA THR A 89 -11.56 1.13 -11.13
C THR A 89 -12.14 0.43 -9.92
N GLY A 90 -12.51 -0.83 -10.02
CA GLY A 90 -13.06 -1.62 -8.92
C GLY A 90 -12.41 -2.99 -8.79
N ASN A 91 -12.53 -3.59 -7.61
CA ASN A 91 -11.93 -4.88 -7.29
C ASN A 91 -10.47 -4.96 -7.72
N LEU A 92 -9.69 -3.95 -7.33
CA LEU A 92 -8.33 -3.75 -7.84
C LEU A 92 -7.42 -4.91 -7.48
N PHE A 93 -7.45 -5.34 -6.22
CA PHE A 93 -6.60 -6.40 -5.70
C PHE A 93 -7.09 -6.84 -4.32
N ASN A 94 -6.55 -7.96 -3.87
CA ASN A 94 -6.75 -8.45 -2.52
C ASN A 94 -5.43 -8.30 -1.75
N LEU A 95 -5.51 -7.85 -0.49
CA LEU A 95 -4.34 -7.64 0.34
C LEU A 95 -4.32 -8.66 1.47
N ASP A 96 -3.14 -9.22 1.74
CA ASP A 96 -2.93 -10.11 2.88
C ASP A 96 -2.13 -9.35 3.95
N CYS A 97 -0.85 -9.62 4.09
CA CYS A 97 -0.03 -9.02 5.13
C CYS A 97 0.98 -8.01 4.55
N TRP A 98 1.39 -7.08 5.40
CA TRP A 98 2.36 -6.07 5.02
C TRP A 98 3.31 -5.78 6.17
N SER A 99 4.46 -5.20 5.83
CA SER A 99 5.45 -4.79 6.83
C SER A 99 6.34 -3.67 6.30
N PHE A 100 6.85 -2.87 7.22
CA PHE A 100 7.96 -1.96 6.94
C PHE A 100 9.24 -2.63 7.43
N ASN A 101 10.23 -2.71 6.55
CA ASN A 101 11.51 -3.35 6.89
C ASN A 101 12.45 -2.29 7.48
N PRO A 102 13.08 -2.55 8.64
CA PRO A 102 13.93 -1.57 9.30
C PRO A 102 15.20 -1.27 8.51
N LEU A 103 15.74 -0.09 8.75
CA LEU A 103 17.02 0.33 8.21
C LEU A 103 18.16 -0.60 8.62
#